data_2335fba1f9697c3ecfcc93b790231480
#
_entry.id   2335fba1f9697c3ecfcc93b790231480
#
_cell.length_a   1.000
_cell.length_b   1.000
_cell.length_c   1.000
_cell.angle_alpha   90.00
_cell.angle_beta   90.00
_cell.angle_gamma   90.00
#
_symmetry.space_group_name_H-M   'P 1'
#
loop_
_entity.id
_entity.type
_entity.pdbx_description
1 polymer ?
#
loop_
_entity_poly.entity_id
_entity_poly.type
_entity_poly.pdbx_seq_one_letter_code
_entity_poly.pdbx_strand_id
1 'polypeptide(L)'
;MVEVNLHGRKPETMISLRQVKELTEWSVRPTQSRITIGAGVPYADMEIGEIARLVPALAQAARTVGSPQIRAAGTIGGNLGTCSPAGDSLPVLAALNATIHVIGPDGNRDIEFVNFMVGVKKNSLLPSEFVHSVSLPIVEGWQGYAKVGTRNAMVISTASACLVRDSDEGFVSIALGSVGPTIIRAHGAEAWLMKATSLRGDAQLEPSIAQEFGRRVAQESRPIDDHRSSAEYRRHAVGVLAQRLLLRSFS
;
A
#
# COMPACT_ATOMS: atom_id res chain seq x y z
N MET A 1 20.12 -1.10 4.40
CA MET A 1 21.03 0.09 4.43
C MET A 1 20.48 1.23 5.28
N VAL A 2 19.20 1.65 5.13
CA VAL A 2 18.62 2.75 5.94
C VAL A 2 18.70 2.45 7.45
N GLU A 3 18.28 1.27 7.89
CA GLU A 3 18.32 0.86 9.30
C GLU A 3 19.75 0.76 9.85
N VAL A 4 20.72 0.30 9.03
CA VAL A 4 22.13 0.26 9.40
C VAL A 4 22.66 1.68 9.64
N ASN A 5 22.35 2.61 8.76
CA ASN A 5 22.83 3.99 8.85
C ASN A 5 22.15 4.78 9.98
N LEU A 6 20.83 4.60 10.19
CA LEU A 6 20.08 5.35 11.20
C LEU A 6 20.35 4.88 12.63
N HIS A 7 20.64 3.60 12.84
CA HIS A 7 20.78 3.02 14.17
C HIS A 7 22.21 2.62 14.52
N GLY A 8 23.18 2.96 13.67
CA GLY A 8 24.59 2.64 13.90
C GLY A 8 24.89 1.14 14.03
N ARG A 9 23.97 0.28 13.55
CA ARG A 9 24.16 -1.17 13.57
C ARG A 9 25.33 -1.55 12.67
N LYS A 10 26.25 -2.34 13.19
CA LYS A 10 27.39 -2.87 12.44
C LYS A 10 27.19 -4.39 12.27
N PRO A 11 26.45 -4.84 11.23
CA PRO A 11 26.30 -6.27 10.98
C PRO A 11 27.67 -6.85 10.59
N GLU A 12 27.97 -8.03 11.09
CA GLU A 12 29.22 -8.75 10.74
C GLU A 12 29.25 -9.15 9.27
N THR A 13 28.10 -9.45 8.72
CA THR A 13 27.94 -9.88 7.32
C THR A 13 26.72 -9.20 6.69
N MET A 14 26.86 -8.81 5.43
CA MET A 14 25.76 -8.27 4.61
C MET A 14 25.71 -9.04 3.29
N ILE A 15 24.54 -9.59 2.99
CA ILE A 15 24.27 -10.30 1.73
C ILE A 15 23.44 -9.38 0.83
N SER A 16 23.96 -9.08 -0.38
CA SER A 16 23.22 -8.29 -1.37
C SER A 16 22.32 -9.18 -2.20
N LEU A 17 21.02 -8.87 -2.19
CA LEU A 17 20.02 -9.58 -3.01
C LEU A 17 19.82 -8.94 -4.41
N ARG A 18 20.53 -7.87 -4.74
CA ARG A 18 20.31 -7.09 -6.00
C ARG A 18 20.60 -7.89 -7.28
N GLN A 19 21.41 -8.93 -7.21
CA GLN A 19 21.77 -9.74 -8.38
C GLN A 19 20.97 -11.04 -8.48
N VAL A 20 20.03 -11.28 -7.58
CA VAL A 20 19.14 -12.44 -7.63
C VAL A 20 18.04 -12.15 -8.64
N LYS A 21 18.13 -12.76 -9.82
CA LYS A 21 17.23 -12.47 -10.95
C LYS A 21 15.76 -12.75 -10.61
N GLU A 22 15.50 -13.83 -9.92
CA GLU A 22 14.17 -14.27 -9.50
C GLU A 22 13.44 -13.20 -8.65
N LEU A 23 14.20 -12.38 -7.93
CA LEU A 23 13.65 -11.28 -7.15
C LEU A 23 13.34 -10.03 -8.00
N THR A 24 13.89 -9.91 -9.20
CA THR A 24 13.71 -8.74 -10.07
C THR A 24 12.73 -8.98 -11.21
N GLU A 25 12.14 -10.14 -11.27
CA GLU A 25 11.16 -10.53 -12.29
C GLU A 25 9.73 -10.28 -11.79
N TRP A 26 8.82 -10.12 -12.74
CA TRP A 26 7.40 -10.11 -12.48
C TRP A 26 6.66 -10.89 -13.55
N SER A 27 5.47 -11.38 -13.22
CA SER A 27 4.66 -12.18 -14.13
C SER A 27 3.17 -11.98 -13.90
N VAL A 28 2.39 -12.20 -14.94
CA VAL A 28 0.93 -12.26 -14.86
C VAL A 28 0.48 -13.69 -14.96
N ARG A 29 -0.44 -14.10 -14.11
CA ARG A 29 -1.16 -15.36 -14.20
C ARG A 29 -2.58 -15.12 -14.68
N PRO A 30 -2.84 -15.14 -16.00
CA PRO A 30 -4.16 -14.78 -16.58
C PRO A 30 -5.29 -15.63 -16.02
N THR A 31 -5.05 -16.93 -15.82
CA THR A 31 -6.07 -17.88 -15.30
C THR A 31 -6.49 -17.59 -13.85
N GLN A 32 -5.71 -16.80 -13.11
CA GLN A 32 -5.98 -16.43 -11.73
C GLN A 32 -6.28 -14.93 -11.58
N SER A 33 -6.25 -14.16 -12.68
CA SER A 33 -6.36 -12.69 -12.65
C SER A 33 -5.43 -12.05 -11.60
N ARG A 34 -4.17 -12.49 -11.57
CA ARG A 34 -3.17 -12.00 -10.60
C ARG A 34 -1.85 -11.64 -11.27
N ILE A 35 -1.22 -10.59 -10.75
CA ILE A 35 0.16 -10.23 -11.03
C ILE A 35 1.03 -10.60 -9.83
N THR A 36 2.20 -11.20 -10.09
CA THR A 36 3.23 -11.46 -9.08
C THR A 36 4.44 -10.60 -9.38
N ILE A 37 4.89 -9.84 -8.40
CA ILE A 37 6.02 -8.90 -8.49
C ILE A 37 7.10 -9.34 -7.53
N GLY A 38 8.31 -9.58 -8.05
CA GLY A 38 9.49 -9.94 -7.26
C GLY A 38 9.87 -8.85 -6.25
N ALA A 39 10.36 -9.25 -5.09
CA ALA A 39 10.70 -8.34 -4.00
C ALA A 39 11.78 -7.33 -4.35
N GLY A 40 12.63 -7.65 -5.33
CA GLY A 40 13.73 -6.82 -5.84
C GLY A 40 13.35 -5.88 -6.98
N VAL A 41 12.11 -5.93 -7.50
CA VAL A 41 11.64 -5.01 -8.54
C VAL A 41 11.70 -3.57 -8.01
N PRO A 42 12.39 -2.64 -8.71
CA PRO A 42 12.49 -1.25 -8.29
C PRO A 42 11.16 -0.50 -8.41
N TYR A 43 10.94 0.50 -7.59
CA TYR A 43 9.77 1.38 -7.73
C TYR A 43 9.72 2.08 -9.08
N ALA A 44 10.87 2.43 -9.65
CA ALA A 44 10.95 3.05 -10.98
C ALA A 44 10.29 2.21 -12.07
N ASP A 45 10.40 0.87 -12.00
CA ASP A 45 9.81 -0.04 -12.97
C ASP A 45 8.29 -0.23 -12.75
N MET A 46 7.80 0.08 -11.55
CA MET A 46 6.37 0.03 -11.23
C MET A 46 5.62 1.31 -11.67
N GLU A 47 6.33 2.40 -11.96
CA GLU A 47 5.72 3.68 -12.35
C GLU A 47 5.16 3.69 -13.77
N ILE A 48 5.63 2.80 -14.62
CA ILE A 48 5.37 2.78 -16.06
C ILE A 48 5.10 1.35 -16.57
N GLY A 49 4.69 1.25 -17.82
CA GLY A 49 4.53 -0.02 -18.51
C GLY A 49 3.35 -0.86 -17.99
N GLU A 50 3.50 -2.16 -18.09
CA GLU A 50 2.41 -3.13 -17.84
C GLU A 50 2.03 -3.19 -16.36
N ILE A 51 2.97 -3.12 -15.42
CA ILE A 51 2.67 -3.08 -13.99
C ILE A 51 1.80 -1.87 -13.67
N ALA A 52 2.13 -0.70 -14.20
CA ALA A 52 1.35 0.52 -14.00
C ALA A 52 -0.05 0.43 -14.58
N ARG A 53 -0.22 -0.28 -15.71
CA ARG A 53 -1.51 -0.52 -16.33
C ARG A 53 -2.39 -1.46 -15.50
N LEU A 54 -1.80 -2.54 -14.99
CA LEU A 54 -2.52 -3.57 -14.23
C LEU A 54 -2.82 -3.17 -12.78
N VAL A 55 -1.92 -2.40 -12.15
CA VAL A 55 -2.06 -1.94 -10.77
C VAL A 55 -1.78 -0.45 -10.67
N PRO A 56 -2.68 0.41 -11.21
CA PRO A 56 -2.44 1.86 -11.28
C PRO A 56 -2.25 2.52 -9.91
N ALA A 57 -2.87 2.02 -8.85
CA ALA A 57 -2.63 2.52 -7.49
C ALA A 57 -1.18 2.27 -7.03
N LEU A 58 -0.57 1.14 -7.42
CA LEU A 58 0.83 0.85 -7.09
C LEU A 58 1.77 1.80 -7.82
N ALA A 59 1.49 2.10 -9.10
CA ALA A 59 2.26 3.06 -9.87
C ALA A 59 2.19 4.48 -9.27
N GLN A 60 0.99 4.90 -8.83
CA GLN A 60 0.80 6.18 -8.15
C GLN A 60 1.57 6.23 -6.83
N ALA A 61 1.52 5.17 -6.02
CA ALA A 61 2.28 5.07 -4.78
C ALA A 61 3.79 5.09 -5.05
N ALA A 62 4.27 4.29 -6.00
CA ALA A 62 5.69 4.20 -6.38
C ALA A 62 6.25 5.59 -6.75
N ARG A 63 5.53 6.36 -7.56
CA ARG A 63 5.90 7.73 -8.00
C ARG A 63 6.11 8.69 -6.83
N THR A 64 5.51 8.45 -5.69
CA THR A 64 5.62 9.31 -4.51
C THR A 64 6.76 8.91 -3.57
N VAL A 65 7.42 7.78 -3.82
CA VAL A 65 8.54 7.29 -2.99
C VAL A 65 9.79 8.11 -3.29
N GLY A 66 10.24 8.89 -2.34
CA GLY A 66 11.53 9.60 -2.37
C GLY A 66 11.85 10.33 -3.67
N SER A 67 13.15 10.39 -3.99
CA SER A 67 13.66 10.94 -5.26
C SER A 67 13.71 9.86 -6.36
N PRO A 68 13.92 10.23 -7.64
CA PRO A 68 14.14 9.25 -8.71
C PRO A 68 15.26 8.25 -8.41
N GLN A 69 16.35 8.69 -7.78
CA GLN A 69 17.46 7.82 -7.36
C GLN A 69 17.02 6.81 -6.28
N ILE A 70 16.18 7.26 -5.34
CA ILE A 70 15.61 6.37 -4.33
C ILE A 70 14.68 5.35 -4.98
N ARG A 71 13.86 5.75 -5.96
CA ARG A 71 12.96 4.84 -6.67
C ARG A 71 13.70 3.82 -7.54
N ALA A 72 14.82 4.21 -8.14
CA ALA A 72 15.68 3.30 -8.90
C ALA A 72 16.36 2.22 -8.02
N ALA A 73 16.50 2.47 -6.72
CA ALA A 73 17.14 1.54 -5.78
C ALA A 73 16.18 0.91 -4.76
N GLY A 74 15.09 1.60 -4.43
CA GLY A 74 14.07 1.12 -3.49
C GLY A 74 13.15 0.10 -4.15
N THR A 75 12.76 -0.91 -3.38
CA THR A 75 11.96 -2.05 -3.87
C THR A 75 10.75 -2.30 -2.97
N ILE A 76 9.77 -3.04 -3.49
CA ILE A 76 8.60 -3.45 -2.72
C ILE A 76 9.00 -4.35 -1.53
N GLY A 77 9.95 -5.27 -1.74
CA GLY A 77 10.48 -6.10 -0.66
C GLY A 77 11.20 -5.29 0.42
N GLY A 78 11.94 -4.24 0.02
CA GLY A 78 12.56 -3.32 0.98
C GLY A 78 11.55 -2.55 1.83
N ASN A 79 10.39 -2.18 1.25
CA ASN A 79 9.31 -1.51 1.98
C ASN A 79 8.61 -2.48 2.97
N LEU A 80 8.36 -3.73 2.55
CA LEU A 80 7.85 -4.79 3.40
C LEU A 80 8.83 -5.14 4.53
N GLY A 81 10.12 -5.28 4.23
CA GLY A 81 11.14 -5.55 5.24
C GLY A 81 11.27 -4.45 6.29
N THR A 82 11.17 -3.17 5.88
CA THR A 82 11.12 -2.03 6.79
C THR A 82 9.82 -1.96 7.59
N CYS A 83 8.72 -2.37 6.98
CA CYS A 83 7.39 -2.47 7.58
C CYS A 83 6.92 -1.17 8.28
N SER A 84 7.28 -0.01 7.70
CA SER A 84 6.89 1.29 8.26
C SER A 84 5.42 1.58 7.98
N PRO A 85 4.60 2.03 8.95
CA PRO A 85 3.23 2.48 8.68
C PRO A 85 3.13 3.62 7.66
N ALA A 86 4.23 4.33 7.40
CA ALA A 86 4.33 5.39 6.40
C ALA A 86 4.90 4.92 5.05
N GLY A 87 4.99 3.60 4.83
CA GLY A 87 5.41 3.03 3.56
C GLY A 87 4.34 3.20 2.49
N ASP A 88 4.66 3.89 1.40
CA ASP A 88 3.66 4.32 0.41
C ASP A 88 3.00 3.16 -0.35
N SER A 89 3.71 2.05 -0.60
CA SER A 89 3.12 0.87 -1.24
C SER A 89 2.23 0.03 -0.32
N LEU A 90 2.41 0.12 1.01
CA LEU A 90 1.72 -0.78 1.95
C LEU A 90 0.20 -0.58 1.98
N PRO A 91 -0.37 0.64 1.90
CA PRO A 91 -1.82 0.81 1.74
C PRO A 91 -2.36 0.17 0.45
N VAL A 92 -1.57 0.16 -0.63
CA VAL A 92 -1.97 -0.49 -1.89
C VAL A 92 -2.05 -2.00 -1.70
N LEU A 93 -1.02 -2.59 -1.06
CA LEU A 93 -0.99 -4.02 -0.75
C LEU A 93 -2.18 -4.44 0.14
N ALA A 94 -2.51 -3.61 1.13
CA ALA A 94 -3.65 -3.86 2.00
C ALA A 94 -4.99 -3.74 1.27
N ALA A 95 -5.19 -2.69 0.46
CA ALA A 95 -6.44 -2.47 -0.28
C ALA A 95 -6.70 -3.58 -1.31
N LEU A 96 -5.65 -4.15 -1.89
CA LEU A 96 -5.73 -5.23 -2.86
C LEU A 96 -5.63 -6.64 -2.23
N ASN A 97 -5.66 -6.76 -0.89
CA ASN A 97 -5.51 -8.06 -0.22
C ASN A 97 -4.32 -8.86 -0.77
N ALA A 98 -3.15 -8.25 -0.79
CA ALA A 98 -1.93 -8.86 -1.32
C ALA A 98 -1.53 -10.11 -0.55
N THR A 99 -0.94 -11.07 -1.27
CA THR A 99 -0.26 -12.23 -0.68
C THR A 99 1.24 -12.00 -0.76
N ILE A 100 1.92 -12.14 0.37
CA ILE A 100 3.38 -12.02 0.49
C ILE A 100 3.97 -13.43 0.45
N HIS A 101 4.79 -13.72 -0.56
CA HIS A 101 5.50 -14.99 -0.68
C HIS A 101 6.86 -14.90 0.01
N VAL A 102 7.12 -15.77 0.94
CA VAL A 102 8.30 -15.78 1.80
C VAL A 102 9.08 -17.07 1.59
N ILE A 103 10.40 -16.94 1.57
CA ILE A 103 11.34 -18.06 1.50
C ILE A 103 12.19 -18.07 2.78
N GLY A 104 12.37 -19.26 3.34
CA GLY A 104 13.21 -19.50 4.49
C GLY A 104 13.85 -20.87 4.46
N PRO A 105 14.71 -21.20 5.44
CA PRO A 105 15.41 -22.50 5.49
C PRO A 105 14.46 -23.69 5.62
N ASP A 106 13.29 -23.48 6.21
CA ASP A 106 12.27 -24.53 6.40
C ASP A 106 11.26 -24.62 5.24
N GLY A 107 11.50 -23.89 4.15
CA GLY A 107 10.67 -23.88 2.96
C GLY A 107 10.01 -22.54 2.68
N ASN A 108 9.00 -22.58 1.81
CA ASN A 108 8.26 -21.41 1.36
C ASN A 108 6.90 -21.35 2.08
N ARG A 109 6.43 -20.14 2.37
CA ARG A 109 5.09 -19.91 2.88
C ARG A 109 4.48 -18.63 2.34
N ASP A 110 3.17 -18.60 2.32
CA ASP A 110 2.39 -17.44 1.91
C ASP A 110 1.78 -16.76 3.14
N ILE A 111 1.84 -15.43 3.17
CA ILE A 111 1.29 -14.62 4.24
C ILE A 111 0.34 -13.61 3.60
N GLU A 112 -0.92 -13.60 4.00
CA GLU A 112 -1.83 -12.52 3.66
C GLU A 112 -1.34 -11.21 4.27
N PHE A 113 -1.44 -10.10 3.53
CA PHE A 113 -0.92 -8.81 4.01
C PHE A 113 -1.48 -8.40 5.38
N VAL A 114 -2.73 -8.72 5.67
CA VAL A 114 -3.37 -8.40 6.97
C VAL A 114 -2.63 -9.05 8.16
N ASN A 115 -1.97 -10.18 7.93
CA ASN A 115 -1.20 -10.92 8.93
C ASN A 115 0.31 -10.60 8.88
N PHE A 116 0.75 -9.77 7.92
CA PHE A 116 2.16 -9.47 7.74
C PHE A 116 2.67 -8.37 8.67
N MET A 117 1.92 -7.28 8.82
CA MET A 117 2.30 -6.17 9.71
C MET A 117 1.80 -6.42 11.13
N VAL A 118 2.71 -6.73 12.05
CA VAL A 118 2.35 -7.04 13.46
C VAL A 118 2.59 -5.85 14.41
N GLY A 119 3.09 -4.74 13.91
CA GLY A 119 3.32 -3.51 14.69
C GLY A 119 4.17 -2.50 13.93
N VAL A 120 4.51 -1.40 14.59
CA VAL A 120 5.35 -0.35 14.01
C VAL A 120 6.73 -0.91 13.68
N LYS A 121 7.08 -0.92 12.39
CA LYS A 121 8.33 -1.51 11.89
C LYS A 121 8.56 -2.95 12.33
N LYS A 122 7.48 -3.71 12.51
CA LYS A 122 7.52 -5.13 12.85
C LYS A 122 6.66 -5.91 11.87
N ASN A 123 7.26 -6.93 11.27
CA ASN A 123 6.60 -7.88 10.40
C ASN A 123 6.63 -9.29 11.00
N SER A 124 5.90 -10.22 10.38
CA SER A 124 5.76 -11.60 10.82
C SER A 124 6.80 -12.57 10.23
N LEU A 125 7.88 -12.04 9.63
CA LEU A 125 8.99 -12.87 9.16
C LEU A 125 9.70 -13.56 10.33
N LEU A 126 10.01 -14.83 10.16
CA LEU A 126 10.86 -15.58 11.08
C LEU A 126 12.35 -15.25 10.82
N PRO A 127 13.24 -15.54 11.78
CA PRO A 127 14.67 -15.43 11.56
C PRO A 127 15.10 -16.22 10.30
N SER A 128 15.94 -15.61 9.48
CA SER A 128 16.42 -16.18 8.20
C SER A 128 15.38 -16.28 7.07
N GLU A 129 14.18 -15.77 7.26
CA GLU A 129 13.21 -15.59 6.17
C GLU A 129 13.41 -14.25 5.46
N PHE A 130 13.06 -14.22 4.18
CA PHE A 130 12.99 -13.01 3.40
C PHE A 130 11.77 -13.01 2.44
N VAL A 131 11.32 -11.83 2.07
CA VAL A 131 10.25 -11.68 1.09
C VAL A 131 10.80 -11.99 -0.29
N HIS A 132 10.20 -12.96 -0.97
CA HIS A 132 10.53 -13.36 -2.33
C HIS A 132 9.75 -12.52 -3.37
N SER A 133 8.45 -12.44 -3.19
CA SER A 133 7.56 -11.74 -4.13
C SER A 133 6.24 -11.37 -3.47
N VAL A 134 5.43 -10.59 -4.18
CA VAL A 134 4.08 -10.20 -3.77
C VAL A 134 3.11 -10.51 -4.91
N SER A 135 2.00 -11.18 -4.62
CA SER A 135 0.91 -11.38 -5.58
C SER A 135 -0.25 -10.45 -5.26
N LEU A 136 -0.76 -9.79 -6.31
CA LEU A 136 -1.89 -8.87 -6.26
C LEU A 136 -2.99 -9.33 -7.21
N PRO A 137 -4.28 -9.23 -6.86
CA PRO A 137 -5.35 -9.38 -7.83
C PRO A 137 -5.28 -8.25 -8.86
N ILE A 138 -5.59 -8.58 -10.12
CA ILE A 138 -5.87 -7.62 -11.16
C ILE A 138 -7.37 -7.35 -11.07
N VAL A 139 -7.73 -6.12 -10.73
CA VAL A 139 -9.11 -5.70 -10.48
C VAL A 139 -9.60 -4.88 -11.67
N GLU A 140 -10.73 -5.29 -12.23
CA GLU A 140 -11.44 -4.49 -13.23
C GLU A 140 -12.21 -3.37 -12.51
N GLY A 141 -11.86 -2.13 -12.83
CA GLY A 141 -12.45 -0.96 -12.20
C GLY A 141 -11.41 0.10 -11.85
N TRP A 142 -11.69 0.88 -10.82
CA TRP A 142 -10.88 2.04 -10.47
C TRP A 142 -9.96 1.75 -9.26
N GLN A 143 -8.73 2.18 -9.37
CA GLN A 143 -7.74 2.13 -8.30
C GLN A 143 -7.06 3.49 -8.17
N GLY A 144 -6.88 3.96 -6.95
CA GLY A 144 -6.16 5.20 -6.72
C GLY A 144 -5.45 5.25 -5.37
N TYR A 145 -4.29 5.92 -5.38
CA TYR A 145 -3.51 6.22 -4.19
C TYR A 145 -3.32 7.73 -4.06
N ALA A 146 -3.41 8.23 -2.86
CA ALA A 146 -3.12 9.62 -2.54
C ALA A 146 -2.44 9.75 -1.17
N LYS A 147 -1.56 10.76 -1.03
CA LYS A 147 -0.94 11.09 0.25
C LYS A 147 -0.84 12.59 0.48
N VAL A 148 -0.72 12.95 1.74
CA VAL A 148 -0.35 14.28 2.20
C VAL A 148 0.97 14.19 2.95
N GLY A 149 1.84 15.13 2.70
CA GLY A 149 3.11 15.30 3.40
C GLY A 149 3.36 16.77 3.72
N THR A 150 4.46 17.07 4.38
CA THR A 150 4.86 18.43 4.74
C THR A 150 5.32 19.28 3.54
N ARG A 151 5.49 18.67 2.38
CA ARG A 151 5.83 19.29 1.09
C ARG A 151 5.34 18.43 -0.07
N ASN A 152 5.41 18.95 -1.31
CA ASN A 152 4.81 18.30 -2.47
C ASN A 152 5.57 17.07 -3.01
N ALA A 153 6.84 16.90 -2.67
CA ALA A 153 7.66 15.79 -3.15
C ALA A 153 8.72 15.37 -2.14
N MET A 154 9.26 14.16 -2.31
CA MET A 154 10.36 13.61 -1.50
C MET A 154 10.10 13.71 0.01
N VAL A 155 8.91 13.33 0.43
CA VAL A 155 8.45 13.47 1.82
C VAL A 155 7.86 12.16 2.31
N ILE A 156 8.08 11.89 3.59
CA ILE A 156 7.39 10.80 4.29
C ILE A 156 5.93 11.19 4.47
N SER A 157 5.04 10.25 4.21
CA SER A 157 3.60 10.44 4.33
C SER A 157 3.19 10.88 5.74
N THR A 158 2.42 11.96 5.83
CA THR A 158 1.71 12.39 7.04
C THR A 158 0.40 11.62 7.17
N ALA A 159 -0.31 11.44 6.07
CA ALA A 159 -1.46 10.56 5.90
C ALA A 159 -1.49 10.07 4.47
N SER A 160 -1.93 8.84 4.24
CA SER A 160 -2.14 8.30 2.90
C SER A 160 -3.34 7.36 2.87
N ALA A 161 -3.90 7.18 1.70
CA ALA A 161 -4.98 6.25 1.45
C ALA A 161 -4.86 5.63 0.06
N CYS A 162 -5.24 4.36 -0.03
CA CYS A 162 -5.47 3.67 -1.29
C CYS A 162 -6.92 3.20 -1.32
N LEU A 163 -7.64 3.52 -2.39
CA LEU A 163 -9.00 3.05 -2.63
C LEU A 163 -9.03 2.23 -3.92
N VAL A 164 -9.72 1.11 -3.87
CA VAL A 164 -10.04 0.24 -5.00
C VAL A 164 -11.55 0.11 -5.06
N ARG A 165 -12.14 0.40 -6.22
CA ARG A 165 -13.55 0.12 -6.53
C ARG A 165 -13.60 -0.84 -7.68
N ASP A 166 -14.15 -2.02 -7.42
CA ASP A 166 -14.49 -3.00 -8.46
C ASP A 166 -15.92 -2.76 -8.92
N SER A 167 -16.06 -2.30 -10.15
CA SER A 167 -17.36 -1.97 -10.73
C SER A 167 -18.14 -3.21 -11.18
N ASP A 168 -17.47 -4.31 -11.42
CA ASP A 168 -18.10 -5.55 -11.87
C ASP A 168 -18.64 -6.35 -10.69
N GLU A 169 -17.79 -6.56 -9.69
CA GLU A 169 -18.18 -7.25 -8.45
C GLU A 169 -18.99 -6.37 -7.51
N GLY A 170 -18.87 -5.05 -7.63
CA GLY A 170 -19.61 -4.08 -6.81
C GLY A 170 -19.09 -3.99 -5.39
N PHE A 171 -17.78 -4.04 -5.20
CA PHE A 171 -17.15 -3.83 -3.90
C PHE A 171 -16.21 -2.62 -3.90
N VAL A 172 -15.92 -2.14 -2.70
CA VAL A 172 -14.90 -1.14 -2.45
C VAL A 172 -13.98 -1.60 -1.34
N SER A 173 -12.72 -1.26 -1.47
CA SER A 173 -11.76 -1.40 -0.36
C SER A 173 -10.95 -0.15 -0.18
N ILE A 174 -10.69 0.25 1.07
CA ILE A 174 -9.87 1.39 1.41
C ILE A 174 -8.88 1.07 2.52
N ALA A 175 -7.61 1.37 2.28
CA ALA A 175 -6.54 1.16 3.25
C ALA A 175 -5.78 2.46 3.52
N LEU A 176 -5.42 2.67 4.78
CA LEU A 176 -4.91 3.93 5.32
C LEU A 176 -3.49 3.75 5.83
N GLY A 177 -2.60 4.66 5.42
CA GLY A 177 -1.21 4.71 5.88
C GLY A 177 -0.92 5.94 6.75
N SER A 178 0.07 5.84 7.62
CA SER A 178 0.53 6.89 8.54
C SER A 178 -0.50 7.36 9.57
N VAL A 179 -1.60 6.66 9.73
CA VAL A 179 -2.69 7.01 10.67
C VAL A 179 -3.00 5.88 11.65
N GLY A 180 -2.05 5.00 11.88
CA GLY A 180 -2.11 3.92 12.86
C GLY A 180 -0.75 3.25 13.05
N PRO A 181 -0.63 2.30 13.98
CA PRO A 181 0.61 1.55 14.20
C PRO A 181 0.95 0.60 13.05
N THR A 182 -0.07 0.18 12.28
CA THR A 182 0.01 -0.61 11.04
C THR A 182 -0.86 0.06 9.99
N ILE A 183 -0.91 -0.50 8.79
CA ILE A 183 -1.89 -0.12 7.78
C ILE A 183 -3.28 -0.53 8.27
N ILE A 184 -4.26 0.36 8.15
CA ILE A 184 -5.64 0.15 8.59
C ILE A 184 -6.54 -0.05 7.37
N ARG A 185 -7.30 -1.15 7.32
CA ARG A 185 -8.46 -1.29 6.44
C ARG A 185 -9.68 -0.73 7.16
N ALA A 186 -10.36 0.23 6.54
CA ALA A 186 -11.55 0.85 7.13
C ALA A 186 -12.81 0.04 6.81
N HIS A 187 -12.87 -1.20 7.31
CA HIS A 187 -13.93 -2.16 7.01
C HIS A 187 -15.34 -1.68 7.36
N GLY A 188 -15.47 -0.88 8.42
CA GLY A 188 -16.77 -0.31 8.80
C GLY A 188 -17.26 0.71 7.77
N ALA A 189 -16.37 1.56 7.26
CA ALA A 189 -16.69 2.52 6.19
C ALA A 189 -16.98 1.80 4.86
N GLU A 190 -16.21 0.76 4.52
CA GLU A 190 -16.44 -0.08 3.34
C GLU A 190 -17.83 -0.73 3.38
N ALA A 191 -18.15 -1.40 4.48
CA ALA A 191 -19.43 -2.09 4.66
C ALA A 191 -20.63 -1.11 4.66
N TRP A 192 -20.45 0.08 5.20
CA TRP A 192 -21.47 1.12 5.16
C TRP A 192 -21.68 1.61 3.71
N LEU A 193 -20.61 1.89 2.97
CA LEU A 193 -20.69 2.42 1.60
C LEU A 193 -21.41 1.42 0.67
N MET A 194 -21.08 0.13 0.76
CA MET A 194 -21.73 -0.93 -0.02
C MET A 194 -23.24 -1.05 0.23
N LYS A 195 -23.74 -0.54 1.36
CA LYS A 195 -25.17 -0.47 1.65
C LYS A 195 -25.80 0.86 1.24
N ALA A 196 -25.02 1.93 1.22
CA ALA A 196 -25.50 3.29 0.99
C ALA A 196 -25.68 3.61 -0.49
N THR A 197 -24.93 2.98 -1.39
CA THR A 197 -24.99 3.25 -2.84
C THR A 197 -24.59 2.02 -3.65
N SER A 198 -24.98 2.00 -4.93
CA SER A 198 -24.46 1.02 -5.88
C SER A 198 -23.00 1.36 -6.21
N LEU A 199 -22.16 0.34 -6.27
CA LEU A 199 -20.75 0.45 -6.70
C LEU A 199 -20.54 -0.12 -8.11
N ARG A 200 -21.60 -0.69 -8.72
CA ARG A 200 -21.55 -1.37 -10.03
C ARG A 200 -21.72 -0.40 -11.19
N GLY A 201 -21.03 -0.73 -12.28
CA GLY A 201 -21.18 -0.02 -13.56
C GLY A 201 -20.95 1.49 -13.44
N ASP A 202 -21.74 2.25 -14.18
CA ASP A 202 -21.71 3.71 -14.26
C ASP A 202 -22.62 4.38 -13.20
N ALA A 203 -22.77 3.76 -12.03
CA ALA A 203 -23.53 4.33 -10.93
C ALA A 203 -23.02 5.74 -10.61
N GLN A 204 -23.94 6.65 -10.27
CA GLN A 204 -23.59 7.99 -9.83
C GLN A 204 -23.48 8.05 -8.31
N LEU A 205 -22.52 8.82 -7.83
CA LEU A 205 -22.29 9.01 -6.40
C LEU A 205 -22.78 10.38 -5.95
N GLU A 206 -23.70 10.39 -4.99
CA GLU A 206 -24.11 11.61 -4.33
C GLU A 206 -22.96 12.20 -3.49
N PRO A 207 -22.63 13.48 -3.61
CA PRO A 207 -21.54 14.13 -2.85
C PRO A 207 -21.65 13.96 -1.34
N SER A 208 -22.87 13.90 -0.80
CA SER A 208 -23.16 13.65 0.61
C SER A 208 -22.69 12.26 1.08
N ILE A 209 -22.83 11.25 0.24
CA ILE A 209 -22.34 9.89 0.51
C ILE A 209 -20.82 9.88 0.57
N ALA A 210 -20.15 10.57 -0.36
CA ALA A 210 -18.68 10.66 -0.34
C ALA A 210 -18.18 11.40 0.92
N GLN A 211 -18.86 12.44 1.35
CA GLN A 211 -18.53 13.18 2.57
C GLN A 211 -18.68 12.29 3.81
N GLU A 212 -19.80 11.59 3.93
CA GLU A 212 -20.04 10.67 5.05
C GLU A 212 -19.05 9.50 5.04
N PHE A 213 -18.71 8.96 3.87
CA PHE A 213 -17.65 7.95 3.75
C PHE A 213 -16.32 8.45 4.31
N GLY A 214 -15.88 9.65 3.90
CA GLY A 214 -14.66 10.26 4.43
C GLY A 214 -14.68 10.44 5.94
N ARG A 215 -15.83 10.86 6.50
CA ARG A 215 -16.01 11.00 7.95
C ARG A 215 -15.86 9.65 8.68
N ARG A 216 -16.45 8.58 8.14
CA ARG A 216 -16.34 7.22 8.71
C ARG A 216 -14.93 6.68 8.65
N VAL A 217 -14.26 6.85 7.52
CA VAL A 217 -12.84 6.49 7.37
C VAL A 217 -11.97 7.20 8.41
N ALA A 218 -12.20 8.51 8.61
CA ALA A 218 -11.48 9.28 9.62
C ALA A 218 -11.68 8.74 11.04
N GLN A 219 -12.87 8.25 11.37
CA GLN A 219 -13.19 7.66 12.68
C GLN A 219 -12.49 6.32 12.95
N GLU A 220 -12.22 5.54 11.91
CA GLU A 220 -11.48 4.27 12.04
C GLU A 220 -9.96 4.47 12.15
N SER A 221 -9.45 5.66 11.84
CA SER A 221 -8.04 5.99 11.98
C SER A 221 -7.62 6.14 13.45
N ARG A 222 -6.35 5.80 13.75
CA ARG A 222 -5.75 5.85 15.09
C ARG A 222 -4.40 6.55 15.07
N PRO A 223 -4.35 7.82 14.59
CA PRO A 223 -3.10 8.56 14.48
C PRO A 223 -2.57 8.99 15.85
N ILE A 224 -1.27 9.26 15.87
CA ILE A 224 -0.54 9.87 16.99
C ILE A 224 -0.03 11.25 16.61
N ASP A 225 0.29 12.06 17.61
CA ASP A 225 1.07 13.29 17.45
C ASP A 225 2.55 12.91 17.30
N ASP A 226 3.24 13.52 16.35
CA ASP A 226 4.70 13.44 16.23
C ASP A 226 5.26 14.74 15.63
N HIS A 227 6.59 14.82 15.45
CA HIS A 227 7.27 15.98 14.88
C HIS A 227 6.83 16.36 13.47
N ARG A 228 6.08 15.51 12.77
CA ARG A 228 5.58 15.75 11.40
C ARG A 228 4.19 16.32 11.37
N SER A 229 3.32 15.95 12.33
CA SER A 229 1.92 16.39 12.34
C SER A 229 1.19 15.98 13.61
N SER A 230 0.07 16.66 13.89
CA SER A 230 -0.86 16.27 14.95
C SER A 230 -1.78 15.11 14.51
N ALA A 231 -2.25 14.36 15.50
CA ALA A 231 -3.26 13.31 15.30
C ALA A 231 -4.57 13.86 14.70
N GLU A 232 -4.96 15.06 15.13
CA GLU A 232 -6.15 15.74 14.61
C GLU A 232 -6.02 16.02 13.11
N TYR A 233 -4.91 16.62 12.67
CA TYR A 233 -4.67 16.89 11.26
C TYR A 233 -4.63 15.60 10.44
N ARG A 234 -3.95 14.55 10.92
CA ARG A 234 -3.87 13.25 10.23
C ARG A 234 -5.25 12.63 10.04
N ARG A 235 -6.11 12.70 11.07
CA ARG A 235 -7.49 12.20 11.02
C ARG A 235 -8.31 12.99 10.02
N HIS A 236 -8.21 14.31 10.02
CA HIS A 236 -8.87 15.17 9.04
C HIS A 236 -8.38 14.84 7.62
N ALA A 237 -7.08 14.83 7.43
CA ALA A 237 -6.46 14.60 6.11
C ALA A 237 -6.85 13.27 5.49
N VAL A 238 -6.82 12.16 6.27
CA VAL A 238 -7.19 10.85 5.73
C VAL A 238 -8.65 10.75 5.33
N GLY A 239 -9.55 11.43 6.07
CA GLY A 239 -10.97 11.55 5.70
C GLY A 239 -11.17 12.30 4.38
N VAL A 240 -10.45 13.41 4.19
CA VAL A 240 -10.48 14.20 2.93
C VAL A 240 -9.90 13.39 1.76
N LEU A 241 -8.80 12.66 2.00
CA LEU A 241 -8.22 11.76 0.96
C LEU A 241 -9.22 10.68 0.56
N ALA A 242 -9.87 10.03 1.51
CA ALA A 242 -10.87 9.00 1.25
C ALA A 242 -12.06 9.53 0.44
N GLN A 243 -12.61 10.67 0.85
CA GLN A 243 -13.69 11.35 0.12
C GLN A 243 -13.29 11.65 -1.34
N ARG A 244 -12.11 12.22 -1.55
CA ARG A 244 -11.64 12.61 -2.90
C ARG A 244 -11.33 11.39 -3.77
N LEU A 245 -10.76 10.33 -3.21
CA LEU A 245 -10.53 9.08 -3.94
C LEU A 245 -11.84 8.45 -4.36
N LEU A 246 -12.83 8.41 -3.46
CA LEU A 246 -14.15 7.89 -3.78
C LEU A 246 -14.83 8.68 -4.89
N LEU A 247 -14.85 10.03 -4.81
CA LEU A 247 -15.41 10.86 -5.88
C LEU A 247 -14.76 10.60 -7.24
N ARG A 248 -13.42 10.49 -7.26
CA ARG A 248 -12.68 10.18 -8.49
C ARG A 248 -12.96 8.78 -9.05
N SER A 249 -13.37 7.85 -8.22
CA SER A 249 -13.69 6.50 -8.68
C SER A 249 -15.01 6.41 -9.42
N PHE A 250 -15.82 7.48 -9.41
CA PHE A 250 -17.10 7.59 -10.11
C PHE A 250 -17.09 8.65 -11.24
N SER A 251 -15.92 9.25 -11.52
CA SER A 251 -15.76 10.27 -12.59
C SER A 251 -15.18 9.69 -13.88
#